data_1d6a20e97a8d722b4c64a44fd96705c8
#
_entry.id   1d6a20e97a8d722b4c64a44fd96705c8
#
_cell.length_a   1.000
_cell.length_b   1.000
_cell.length_c   1.000
_cell.angle_alpha   90.00
_cell.angle_beta   90.00
_cell.angle_gamma   90.00
#
_symmetry.space_group_name_H-M   'P 1'
#
loop_
_entity.id
_entity.type
_entity.pdbx_description
1 polymer ?
#
loop_
_entity_poly.entity_id
_entity_poly.type
_entity_poly.pdbx_seq_one_letter_code
_entity_poly.pdbx_strand_id
1 'polypeptide(L)'
;MRMSERKIIARSLSRRSALALAAASLVGAKAAHAHHGWSGFDSGQVLRLNGRIAAMTFDNPHGELRLTTAGGEWSIELAPPSRMVARGLSREMLALGTDATVEGYPHRQTARLMRAERIVVAGKTTELR
;
A
#
# COMPACT_ATOMS: atom_id res chain seq x y z
N MET A 1 71.93 -40.47 -6.03
CA MET A 1 70.47 -40.48 -6.19
C MET A 1 69.94 -39.42 -5.30
N ARG A 2 69.46 -38.33 -5.89
CA ARG A 2 68.79 -37.30 -5.17
C ARG A 2 67.39 -37.23 -5.73
N MET A 3 66.33 -37.55 -4.92
CA MET A 3 64.94 -37.36 -5.26
C MET A 3 64.61 -35.92 -5.06
N SER A 4 64.21 -35.26 -6.14
CA SER A 4 63.72 -33.91 -6.13
C SER A 4 62.27 -33.91 -5.61
N GLU A 5 62.04 -33.39 -4.42
CA GLU A 5 60.70 -33.12 -3.92
C GLU A 5 60.14 -31.93 -4.64
N ARG A 6 59.17 -32.18 -5.50
CA ARG A 6 58.34 -31.11 -6.06
C ARG A 6 57.31 -30.69 -5.01
N LYS A 7 57.56 -29.58 -4.37
CA LYS A 7 56.53 -28.91 -3.54
C LYS A 7 55.37 -28.47 -4.43
N ILE A 8 54.26 -29.13 -4.26
CA ILE A 8 53.00 -28.70 -4.79
C ILE A 8 52.53 -27.53 -3.91
N ILE A 9 52.63 -26.32 -4.42
CA ILE A 9 52.06 -25.15 -3.76
C ILE A 9 50.57 -25.16 -4.08
N ALA A 10 49.79 -25.67 -3.14
CA ALA A 10 48.35 -25.49 -3.18
C ALA A 10 48.04 -24.00 -2.95
N ARG A 11 47.68 -23.31 -4.00
CA ARG A 11 47.11 -21.96 -3.88
C ARG A 11 45.77 -22.10 -3.18
N SER A 12 45.72 -21.77 -1.91
CA SER A 12 44.48 -21.62 -1.20
C SER A 12 43.72 -20.41 -1.82
N LEU A 13 42.65 -20.70 -2.53
CA LEU A 13 41.69 -19.70 -2.93
C LEU A 13 41.11 -19.10 -1.67
N SER A 14 41.44 -17.86 -1.43
CA SER A 14 41.01 -17.08 -0.29
C SER A 14 39.49 -17.07 -0.21
N ARG A 15 38.96 -17.53 0.92
CA ARG A 15 37.51 -17.47 1.28
C ARG A 15 36.97 -16.05 1.40
N ARG A 16 37.75 -15.05 1.03
CA ARG A 16 37.36 -13.63 1.10
C ARG A 16 36.56 -13.15 -0.09
N SER A 17 36.54 -13.88 -1.19
CA SER A 17 35.81 -13.47 -2.40
C SER A 17 34.34 -13.94 -2.45
N ALA A 18 33.95 -14.85 -1.57
CA ALA A 18 32.57 -15.36 -1.54
C ALA A 18 31.59 -14.51 -0.70
N LEU A 19 32.11 -13.60 0.14
CA LEU A 19 31.28 -12.77 1.02
C LEU A 19 30.87 -11.42 0.41
N ALA A 20 31.44 -11.04 -0.73
CA ALA A 20 31.15 -9.77 -1.37
C ALA A 20 29.90 -9.79 -2.28
N LEU A 21 29.41 -10.97 -2.68
CA LEU A 21 28.22 -11.10 -3.55
C LEU A 21 26.91 -11.23 -2.79
N ALA A 22 26.92 -11.48 -1.49
CA ALA A 22 25.71 -11.65 -0.70
C ALA A 22 25.11 -10.33 -0.18
N ALA A 23 25.86 -9.23 -0.23
CA ALA A 23 25.40 -7.94 0.31
C ALA A 23 24.61 -7.07 -0.69
N ALA A 24 24.63 -7.41 -1.97
CA ALA A 24 23.97 -6.59 -3.01
C ALA A 24 22.46 -6.89 -3.20
N SER A 25 21.96 -7.98 -2.62
CA SER A 25 20.57 -8.42 -2.87
C SER A 25 19.55 -7.88 -1.89
N LEU A 26 19.94 -7.18 -0.83
CA LEU A 26 19.05 -6.72 0.24
C LEU A 26 18.58 -5.25 0.09
N VAL A 27 19.13 -4.50 -0.87
CA VAL A 27 18.78 -3.09 -1.05
C VAL A 27 17.56 -2.89 -1.95
N GLY A 28 17.16 -3.91 -2.73
CA GLY A 28 16.03 -3.82 -3.67
C GLY A 28 14.64 -3.93 -3.03
N ALA A 29 14.52 -4.56 -1.85
CA ALA A 29 13.21 -4.85 -1.26
C ALA A 29 12.55 -3.65 -0.54
N LYS A 30 13.32 -2.65 -0.10
CA LYS A 30 12.78 -1.46 0.56
C LYS A 30 12.26 -0.39 -0.39
N ALA A 31 12.70 -0.36 -1.64
CA ALA A 31 12.25 0.62 -2.63
C ALA A 31 10.83 0.33 -3.14
N ALA A 32 10.38 -0.94 -3.11
CA ALA A 32 9.04 -1.32 -3.57
C ALA A 32 7.91 -0.83 -2.66
N HIS A 33 8.16 -0.62 -1.36
CA HIS A 33 7.16 -0.12 -0.40
C HIS A 33 7.03 1.41 -0.37
N ALA A 34 7.99 2.16 -0.90
CA ALA A 34 7.97 3.62 -0.89
C ALA A 34 7.04 4.25 -1.94
N HIS A 35 6.54 3.46 -2.89
CA HIS A 35 5.68 3.94 -3.99
C HIS A 35 4.19 3.64 -3.81
N HIS A 36 3.74 3.23 -2.61
CA HIS A 36 2.34 3.05 -2.28
C HIS A 36 1.67 4.40 -1.98
N GLY A 37 1.50 5.20 -3.01
CA GLY A 37 0.77 6.44 -2.96
C GLY A 37 -0.35 6.41 -3.99
N TRP A 38 -0.58 7.53 -4.62
CA TRP A 38 -1.58 7.70 -5.66
C TRP A 38 -1.19 7.03 -6.98
N SER A 39 0.08 6.70 -7.20
CA SER A 39 0.59 6.16 -8.46
C SER A 39 0.02 4.79 -8.85
N GLY A 40 -0.42 3.99 -7.87
CA GLY A 40 -1.09 2.71 -8.11
C GLY A 40 -2.53 2.84 -8.61
N PHE A 41 -3.08 4.06 -8.59
CA PHE A 41 -4.46 4.34 -8.94
C PHE A 41 -4.57 5.10 -10.25
N ASP A 42 -5.64 4.83 -11.00
CA ASP A 42 -5.86 5.44 -12.31
C ASP A 42 -6.63 6.76 -12.18
N SER A 43 -5.92 7.87 -12.10
CA SER A 43 -6.51 9.20 -12.00
C SER A 43 -7.25 9.65 -13.27
N GLY A 44 -7.14 8.91 -14.35
CA GLY A 44 -7.94 9.13 -15.57
C GLY A 44 -9.37 8.59 -15.47
N GLN A 45 -9.66 7.79 -14.44
CA GLN A 45 -10.98 7.22 -14.19
C GLN A 45 -11.50 7.69 -12.84
N VAL A 46 -12.57 8.48 -12.83
CA VAL A 46 -13.25 8.87 -11.60
C VAL A 46 -14.44 7.95 -11.40
N LEU A 47 -14.45 7.22 -10.30
CA LEU A 47 -15.55 6.39 -9.87
C LEU A 47 -16.35 7.10 -8.77
N ARG A 48 -17.66 6.94 -8.82
CA ARG A 48 -18.55 7.35 -7.74
C ARG A 48 -19.33 6.13 -7.25
N LEU A 49 -19.07 5.73 -6.02
CA LEU A 49 -19.67 4.57 -5.40
C LEU A 49 -20.63 5.00 -4.28
N ASN A 50 -21.84 4.49 -4.33
CA ASN A 50 -22.81 4.63 -3.25
C ASN A 50 -22.96 3.28 -2.56
N GLY A 51 -22.94 3.28 -1.25
CA GLY A 51 -23.07 2.04 -0.52
C GLY A 51 -23.15 2.23 0.97
N ARG A 52 -23.03 1.12 1.66
CA ARG A 52 -23.11 1.04 3.11
C ARG A 52 -21.81 0.53 3.67
N ILE A 53 -21.32 1.15 4.73
CA ILE A 53 -20.05 0.78 5.37
C ILE A 53 -20.23 -0.57 6.07
N ALA A 54 -19.49 -1.59 5.59
CA ALA A 54 -19.49 -2.94 6.12
C ALA A 54 -18.33 -3.21 7.08
N ALA A 55 -17.21 -2.50 6.91
CA ALA A 55 -16.05 -2.55 7.80
C ALA A 55 -15.28 -1.23 7.72
N MET A 56 -14.55 -0.89 8.76
CA MET A 56 -13.81 0.36 8.84
C MET A 56 -12.58 0.18 9.74
N THR A 57 -11.45 0.70 9.28
CA THR A 57 -10.28 0.96 10.12
C THR A 57 -9.94 2.44 10.07
N PHE A 58 -9.48 3.01 11.18
CA PHE A 58 -9.16 4.43 11.31
C PHE A 58 -7.75 4.58 11.86
N ASP A 59 -6.78 3.96 11.17
CA ASP A 59 -5.41 3.82 11.63
C ASP A 59 -4.42 4.39 10.60
N ASN A 60 -3.18 4.60 11.01
CA ASN A 60 -2.11 4.97 10.11
C ASN A 60 -1.61 3.73 9.32
N PRO A 61 -1.15 3.89 8.08
CA PRO A 61 -0.87 5.15 7.36
C PRO A 61 -2.11 5.86 6.80
N HIS A 62 -3.23 5.17 6.63
CA HIS A 62 -4.50 5.73 6.16
C HIS A 62 -5.67 4.89 6.67
N GLY A 63 -6.83 5.49 6.83
CA GLY A 63 -8.06 4.77 7.11
C GLY A 63 -8.50 3.95 5.89
N GLU A 64 -9.30 2.93 6.14
CA GLU A 64 -9.87 2.04 5.13
C GLU A 64 -11.34 1.77 5.40
N LEU A 65 -12.11 1.61 4.34
CA LEU A 65 -13.49 1.14 4.39
C LEU A 65 -13.67 -0.10 3.53
N ARG A 66 -14.58 -0.96 3.94
CA ARG A 66 -15.30 -1.84 3.03
C ARG A 66 -16.68 -1.31 2.81
N LEU A 67 -17.03 -1.07 1.56
CA LEU A 67 -18.30 -0.48 1.16
C LEU A 67 -19.10 -1.52 0.38
N THR A 68 -20.27 -1.87 0.88
CA THR A 68 -21.21 -2.73 0.17
C THR A 68 -22.04 -1.88 -0.78
N THR A 69 -21.86 -2.09 -2.07
CA THR A 69 -22.59 -1.39 -3.14
C THR A 69 -23.55 -2.33 -3.85
N ALA A 70 -24.42 -1.79 -4.69
CA ALA A 70 -25.30 -2.62 -5.54
C ALA A 70 -24.49 -3.56 -6.48
N GLY A 71 -23.29 -3.16 -6.88
CA GLY A 71 -22.39 -3.97 -7.72
C GLY A 71 -21.44 -4.88 -6.95
N GLY A 72 -21.55 -4.96 -5.62
CA GLY A 72 -20.71 -5.78 -4.76
C GLY A 72 -19.84 -4.96 -3.80
N GLU A 73 -18.97 -5.63 -3.09
CA GLU A 73 -18.12 -5.00 -2.07
C GLU A 73 -16.87 -4.38 -2.68
N TRP A 74 -16.52 -3.19 -2.20
CA TRP A 74 -15.31 -2.45 -2.55
C TRP A 74 -14.45 -2.18 -1.34
N SER A 75 -13.13 -2.27 -1.51
CA SER A 75 -12.16 -1.75 -0.56
C SER A 75 -11.81 -0.32 -0.92
N ILE A 76 -11.88 0.57 0.06
CA ILE A 76 -11.67 2.00 -0.15
C ILE A 76 -10.54 2.46 0.77
N GLU A 77 -9.46 2.96 0.18
CA GLU A 77 -8.42 3.67 0.93
C GLU A 77 -8.83 5.13 1.14
N LEU A 78 -8.78 5.59 2.37
CA LEU A 78 -9.09 6.95 2.77
C LEU A 78 -7.81 7.79 2.93
N ALA A 79 -7.84 8.77 3.80
CA ALA A 79 -6.69 9.60 4.16
C ALA A 79 -6.10 9.16 5.51
N PRO A 80 -4.91 9.68 5.89
CA PRO A 80 -4.43 9.52 7.25
C PRO A 80 -5.44 10.05 8.27
N PRO A 81 -5.61 9.40 9.42
CA PRO A 81 -6.59 9.80 10.45
C PRO A 81 -6.48 11.27 10.85
N SER A 82 -5.29 11.79 11.03
CA SER A 82 -5.07 13.19 11.40
C SER A 82 -5.64 14.17 10.37
N ARG A 83 -5.51 13.87 9.08
CA ARG A 83 -6.09 14.69 8.02
C ARG A 83 -7.61 14.62 8.02
N MET A 84 -8.17 13.45 8.21
CA MET A 84 -9.62 13.27 8.26
C MET A 84 -10.23 14.04 9.42
N VAL A 85 -9.66 13.93 10.61
CA VAL A 85 -10.10 14.67 11.80
C VAL A 85 -9.97 16.17 11.59
N ALA A 86 -8.85 16.65 11.07
CA ALA A 86 -8.64 18.07 10.79
C ALA A 86 -9.67 18.64 9.79
N ARG A 87 -10.20 17.81 8.92
CA ARG A 87 -11.23 18.19 7.95
C ARG A 87 -12.66 17.88 8.40
N GLY A 88 -12.80 17.47 9.66
CA GLY A 88 -14.10 17.26 10.29
C GLY A 88 -14.75 15.90 10.02
N LEU A 89 -13.96 14.91 9.58
CA LEU A 89 -14.41 13.54 9.44
C LEU A 89 -13.90 12.72 10.64
N SER A 90 -14.80 12.42 11.57
CA SER A 90 -14.46 11.63 12.74
C SER A 90 -14.65 10.13 12.49
N ARG A 91 -14.02 9.31 13.33
CA ARG A 91 -14.19 7.86 13.32
C ARG A 91 -15.67 7.46 13.45
N GLU A 92 -16.39 8.12 14.33
CA GLU A 92 -17.80 7.82 14.63
C GLU A 92 -18.72 8.06 13.44
N MET A 93 -18.38 9.01 12.58
CA MET A 93 -19.13 9.28 11.34
C MET A 93 -19.05 8.13 10.34
N LEU A 94 -18.04 7.27 10.48
CA LEU A 94 -17.81 6.11 9.62
C LEU A 94 -18.28 4.80 10.26
N ALA A 95 -19.25 4.85 11.14
CA ALA A 95 -19.80 3.68 11.81
C ALA A 95 -20.35 2.65 10.82
N LEU A 96 -20.25 1.37 11.18
CA LEU A 96 -20.80 0.28 10.37
C LEU A 96 -22.31 0.48 10.14
N GLY A 97 -22.76 0.22 8.92
CA GLY A 97 -24.15 0.42 8.52
C GLY A 97 -24.48 1.84 8.04
N THR A 98 -23.52 2.77 8.11
CA THR A 98 -23.72 4.14 7.61
C THR A 98 -23.70 4.16 6.09
N ASP A 99 -24.62 4.91 5.49
CA ASP A 99 -24.62 5.18 4.05
C ASP A 99 -23.51 6.18 3.72
N ALA A 100 -22.76 5.89 2.68
CA ALA A 100 -21.68 6.74 2.21
C ALA A 100 -21.63 6.79 0.68
N THR A 101 -21.22 7.93 0.18
CA THR A 101 -20.83 8.10 -1.23
C THR A 101 -19.37 8.41 -1.29
N VAL A 102 -18.62 7.66 -2.09
CA VAL A 102 -17.18 7.82 -2.23
C VAL A 102 -16.86 8.11 -3.69
N GLU A 103 -16.08 9.14 -3.93
CA GLU A 103 -15.50 9.46 -5.24
C GLU A 103 -13.99 9.28 -5.18
N GLY A 104 -13.44 8.65 -6.20
CA GLY A 104 -11.99 8.42 -6.28
C GLY A 104 -11.60 7.61 -7.49
N TYR A 105 -10.44 6.97 -7.40
CA TYR A 105 -9.77 6.34 -8.52
C TYR A 105 -9.58 4.85 -8.28
N PRO A 106 -9.88 4.00 -9.31
CA PRO A 106 -9.66 2.56 -9.19
C PRO A 106 -8.17 2.25 -9.18
N HIS A 107 -7.81 1.20 -8.46
CA HIS A 107 -6.46 0.65 -8.53
C HIS A 107 -6.22 0.02 -9.91
N ARG A 108 -5.02 0.22 -10.46
CA ARG A 108 -4.69 -0.23 -11.83
C ARG A 108 -4.64 -1.75 -11.99
N GLN A 109 -4.31 -2.46 -10.91
CA GLN A 109 -4.07 -3.90 -10.95
C GLN A 109 -5.02 -4.69 -10.04
N THR A 110 -5.50 -4.10 -8.95
CA THR A 110 -6.36 -4.78 -7.99
C THR A 110 -7.80 -4.41 -8.22
N ALA A 111 -8.62 -5.40 -8.58
CA ALA A 111 -10.05 -5.20 -8.79
C ALA A 111 -10.76 -4.76 -7.51
N ARG A 112 -11.73 -3.88 -7.62
CA ARG A 112 -12.57 -3.39 -6.52
C ARG A 112 -11.78 -2.78 -5.36
N LEU A 113 -10.65 -2.19 -5.66
CA LEU A 113 -9.88 -1.34 -4.79
C LEU A 113 -9.91 0.08 -5.35
N MET A 114 -10.26 1.05 -4.51
CA MET A 114 -10.32 2.46 -4.85
C MET A 114 -9.55 3.28 -3.82
N ARG A 115 -8.91 4.36 -4.26
CA ARG A 115 -8.45 5.42 -3.36
C ARG A 115 -9.41 6.60 -3.46
N ALA A 116 -9.97 6.97 -2.33
CA ALA A 116 -10.95 8.04 -2.25
C ALA A 116 -10.30 9.42 -2.33
N GLU A 117 -10.83 10.28 -3.17
CA GLU A 117 -10.51 11.70 -3.19
C GLU A 117 -11.44 12.50 -2.27
N ARG A 118 -12.70 12.09 -2.17
CA ARG A 118 -13.68 12.64 -1.24
C ARG A 118 -14.71 11.61 -0.80
N ILE A 119 -15.33 11.88 0.32
CA ILE A 119 -16.41 11.07 0.88
C ILE A 119 -17.57 11.97 1.32
N VAL A 120 -18.78 11.51 1.11
CA VAL A 120 -20.00 12.16 1.59
C VAL A 120 -20.68 11.25 2.60
N VAL A 121 -20.84 11.75 3.81
CA VAL A 121 -21.54 11.06 4.91
C VAL A 121 -22.51 12.05 5.56
N ALA A 122 -23.76 11.65 5.78
CA ALA A 122 -24.79 12.49 6.38
C ALA A 122 -24.90 13.89 5.72
N GLY A 123 -24.80 13.93 4.39
CA GLY A 123 -24.86 15.16 3.62
C GLY A 123 -23.61 16.04 3.67
N LYS A 124 -22.57 15.63 4.40
CA LYS A 124 -21.31 16.37 4.52
C LYS A 124 -20.24 15.76 3.61
N THR A 125 -19.67 16.60 2.75
CA THR A 125 -18.51 16.23 1.92
C THR A 125 -17.21 16.54 2.63
N THR A 126 -16.31 15.55 2.67
CA THR A 126 -14.95 15.71 3.18
C THR A 126 -13.97 15.38 2.08
N GLU A 127 -13.07 16.32 1.77
CA GLU A 127 -11.95 16.11 0.84
C GLU A 127 -10.84 15.32 1.55
N LEU A 128 -10.33 14.29 0.88
CA LEU A 128 -9.37 13.35 1.48
C LEU A 128 -7.95 13.48 0.90
N ARG A 129 -7.81 14.09 -0.27
CA ARG A 129 -6.51 14.29 -0.93
C ARG A 129 -5.78 15.55 -0.45
#